data_2e4fb2b0951660cd95bbc6437a2fb383
#
_entry.id   2e4fb2b0951660cd95bbc6437a2fb383
#
_cell.length_a   1.000
_cell.length_b   1.000
_cell.length_c   1.000
_cell.angle_alpha   90.00
_cell.angle_beta   90.00
_cell.angle_gamma   90.00
#
_symmetry.space_group_name_H-M   'P 1'
#
loop_
_entity.id
_entity.type
_entity.pdbx_description
1 polymer ?
#
loop_
_entity_poly.entity_id
_entity_poly.type
_entity_poly.pdbx_seq_one_letter_code
_entity_poly.pdbx_strand_id
1 'polypeptide(L)'
;GTDMALLAGLMGWLPDDARIPQAVDFAQKQGLEYEFSTINLGDLTHPNTVYFKLTAADGRQCEVIGSSIGGGQVLVTSIDGAAVELSGKLPAILTLHKDKPGVISLVSSALASAGINIAGMRVFRANKGGLATMVIECDQVVPEPIINLVAALEPMQSVRFIRNVL
;
A
#
# COMPACT_ATOMS: atom_id res chain seq x y z
N GLY A 1 12.17 14.33 -14.43
CA GLY A 1 11.10 14.76 -13.51
C GLY A 1 10.48 13.64 -12.70
N THR A 2 10.43 12.41 -13.23
CA THR A 2 9.82 11.26 -12.50
C THR A 2 10.59 10.93 -11.23
N ASP A 3 11.90 10.95 -11.27
CA ASP A 3 12.82 10.75 -10.15
C ASP A 3 12.55 11.74 -8.99
N MET A 4 12.42 13.03 -9.31
CA MET A 4 12.10 14.06 -8.31
C MET A 4 10.70 13.85 -7.71
N ALA A 5 9.72 13.47 -8.51
CA ALA A 5 8.37 13.19 -8.03
C ALA A 5 8.33 11.95 -7.11
N LEU A 6 9.09 10.90 -7.43
CA LEU A 6 9.22 9.71 -6.58
C LEU A 6 9.87 10.04 -5.23
N LEU A 7 10.97 10.81 -5.22
CA LEU A 7 11.61 11.26 -3.99
C LEU A 7 10.67 12.14 -3.14
N ALA A 8 9.96 13.07 -3.79
CA ALA A 8 8.97 13.91 -3.13
C ALA A 8 7.88 13.08 -2.44
N GLY A 9 7.34 12.07 -3.14
CA GLY A 9 6.37 11.14 -2.58
C GLY A 9 6.91 10.34 -1.40
N LEU A 10 8.16 9.88 -1.44
CA LEU A 10 8.81 9.19 -0.31
C LEU A 10 9.00 10.11 0.91
N MET A 11 9.16 11.41 0.69
CA MET A 11 9.20 12.42 1.74
C MET A 11 7.80 12.87 2.22
N GLY A 12 6.73 12.28 1.67
CA GLY A 12 5.35 12.56 2.06
C GLY A 12 4.76 13.85 1.46
N TRP A 13 5.35 14.35 0.36
CA TRP A 13 4.83 15.53 -0.31
C TRP A 13 3.68 15.19 -1.24
N LEU A 14 2.73 16.12 -1.38
CA LEU A 14 1.60 15.99 -2.29
C LEU A 14 2.05 16.23 -3.75
N PRO A 15 1.27 15.73 -4.74
CA PRO A 15 1.64 15.82 -6.15
C PRO A 15 1.77 17.25 -6.72
N ASP A 16 1.15 18.23 -6.06
CA ASP A 16 1.17 19.65 -6.42
C ASP A 16 2.15 20.49 -5.58
N ASP A 17 3.01 19.84 -4.79
CA ASP A 17 3.98 20.54 -3.94
C ASP A 17 5.00 21.29 -4.79
N ALA A 18 5.09 22.61 -4.60
CA ALA A 18 5.99 23.49 -5.35
C ALA A 18 7.49 23.17 -5.13
N ARG A 19 7.83 22.39 -4.11
CA ARG A 19 9.22 21.98 -3.80
C ARG A 19 9.69 20.78 -4.61
N ILE A 20 8.81 20.08 -5.35
CA ILE A 20 9.16 18.88 -6.13
C ILE A 20 10.42 19.07 -6.99
N PRO A 21 10.64 20.21 -7.69
CA PRO A 21 11.86 20.40 -8.45
C PRO A 21 13.16 20.38 -7.63
N GLN A 22 13.06 20.54 -6.32
CA GLN A 22 14.18 20.55 -5.36
C GLN A 22 14.23 19.28 -4.50
N ALA A 23 13.48 18.24 -4.87
CA ALA A 23 13.34 17.02 -4.06
C ALA A 23 14.67 16.33 -3.78
N VAL A 24 15.61 16.38 -4.71
CA VAL A 24 16.99 15.83 -4.54
C VAL A 24 17.71 16.51 -3.38
N ASP A 25 17.71 17.84 -3.33
CA ASP A 25 18.39 18.60 -2.28
C ASP A 25 17.77 18.33 -0.90
N PHE A 26 16.45 18.24 -0.85
CA PHE A 26 15.73 17.93 0.38
C PHE A 26 15.98 16.48 0.84
N ALA A 27 15.99 15.52 -0.07
CA ALA A 27 16.31 14.12 0.23
C ALA A 27 17.71 14.00 0.86
N GLN A 28 18.72 14.66 0.28
CA GLN A 28 20.08 14.69 0.82
C GLN A 28 20.13 15.33 2.22
N LYS A 29 19.46 16.48 2.42
CA LYS A 29 19.41 17.16 3.73
C LYS A 29 18.74 16.31 4.81
N GLN A 30 17.77 15.45 4.44
CA GLN A 30 17.10 14.54 5.35
C GLN A 30 17.86 13.22 5.55
N GLY A 31 18.99 13.02 4.85
CA GLY A 31 19.75 11.79 4.94
C GLY A 31 19.06 10.59 4.26
N LEU A 32 18.16 10.84 3.30
CA LEU A 32 17.56 9.79 2.49
C LEU A 32 18.58 9.31 1.46
N GLU A 33 19.03 8.07 1.59
CA GLU A 33 19.87 7.40 0.61
C GLU A 33 18.98 6.74 -0.46
N TYR A 34 19.31 6.93 -1.73
CA TYR A 34 18.52 6.38 -2.82
C TYR A 34 19.38 6.07 -4.05
N GLU A 35 18.90 5.13 -4.84
CA GLU A 35 19.45 4.76 -6.12
C GLU A 35 18.31 4.53 -7.12
N PHE A 36 18.48 4.99 -8.36
CA PHE A 36 17.57 4.70 -9.47
C PHE A 36 18.25 3.77 -10.46
N SER A 37 17.58 2.69 -10.81
CA SER A 37 18.04 1.75 -11.84
C SER A 37 16.89 1.32 -12.74
N THR A 38 17.23 0.90 -13.96
CA THR A 38 16.24 0.30 -14.87
C THR A 38 16.11 -1.17 -14.57
N ILE A 39 14.86 -1.64 -14.46
CA ILE A 39 14.54 -3.04 -14.21
C ILE A 39 13.54 -3.54 -15.26
N ASN A 40 13.66 -4.81 -15.65
CA ASN A 40 12.68 -5.48 -16.49
C ASN A 40 11.75 -6.31 -15.59
N LEU A 41 10.48 -5.94 -15.54
CA LEU A 41 9.44 -6.61 -14.72
C LEU A 41 8.56 -7.57 -15.56
N GLY A 42 8.94 -7.81 -16.82
CA GLY A 42 8.23 -8.68 -17.77
C GLY A 42 7.25 -7.95 -18.67
N ASP A 43 6.86 -8.63 -19.75
CA ASP A 43 6.09 -8.03 -20.86
C ASP A 43 4.63 -7.68 -20.50
N LEU A 44 4.07 -8.26 -19.44
CA LEU A 44 2.70 -8.00 -18.99
C LEU A 44 2.60 -6.79 -18.03
N THR A 45 3.73 -6.19 -17.70
CA THR A 45 3.78 -5.05 -16.79
C THR A 45 3.56 -3.73 -17.53
N HIS A 46 2.76 -2.85 -16.97
CA HIS A 46 2.54 -1.52 -17.54
C HIS A 46 3.87 -0.78 -17.72
N PRO A 47 4.13 -0.10 -18.85
CA PRO A 47 5.44 0.52 -19.14
C PRO A 47 5.86 1.58 -18.11
N ASN A 48 4.89 2.26 -17.48
CA ASN A 48 5.14 3.26 -16.45
C ASN A 48 5.05 2.62 -15.04
N THR A 49 5.80 1.58 -14.81
CA THR A 49 5.83 0.85 -13.53
C THR A 49 7.10 1.16 -12.77
N VAL A 50 6.98 1.32 -11.47
CA VAL A 50 8.09 1.49 -10.54
C VAL A 50 8.07 0.36 -9.52
N TYR A 51 9.25 -0.21 -9.29
CA TYR A 51 9.51 -1.12 -8.18
C TYR A 51 10.28 -0.36 -7.12
N PHE A 52 9.71 -0.28 -5.93
CA PHE A 52 10.35 0.30 -4.76
C PHE A 52 10.88 -0.81 -3.87
N LYS A 53 12.14 -0.67 -3.48
CA LYS A 53 12.74 -1.42 -2.38
C LYS A 53 13.12 -0.42 -1.30
N LEU A 54 12.37 -0.42 -0.21
CA LEU A 54 12.46 0.56 0.85
C LEU A 54 13.08 -0.08 2.10
N THR A 55 14.00 0.64 2.74
CA THR A 55 14.59 0.23 4.03
C THR A 55 14.45 1.40 5.00
N ALA A 56 13.78 1.16 6.11
CA ALA A 56 13.65 2.14 7.19
C ALA A 56 14.94 2.19 8.03
N ALA A 57 15.13 3.27 8.78
CA ALA A 57 16.30 3.46 9.65
C ALA A 57 16.46 2.35 10.72
N ASP A 58 15.37 1.71 11.12
CA ASP A 58 15.35 0.57 12.05
C ASP A 58 15.60 -0.80 11.38
N GLY A 59 15.88 -0.82 10.06
CA GLY A 59 16.16 -2.02 9.27
C GLY A 59 14.92 -2.73 8.71
N ARG A 60 13.70 -2.27 8.99
CA ARG A 60 12.49 -2.82 8.37
C ARG A 60 12.52 -2.57 6.87
N GLN A 61 12.11 -3.56 6.09
CA GLN A 61 12.07 -3.48 4.63
C GLN A 61 10.62 -3.57 4.13
N CYS A 62 10.36 -2.93 3.00
CA CYS A 62 9.10 -3.02 2.27
C CYS A 62 9.37 -2.94 0.77
N GLU A 63 8.72 -3.80 0.02
CA GLU A 63 8.78 -3.81 -1.45
C GLU A 63 7.42 -3.45 -2.01
N VAL A 64 7.37 -2.52 -2.96
CA VAL A 64 6.11 -2.08 -3.57
C VAL A 64 6.28 -2.01 -5.09
N ILE A 65 5.31 -2.54 -5.82
CA ILE A 65 5.20 -2.37 -7.27
C ILE A 65 3.95 -1.57 -7.56
N GLY A 66 4.12 -0.46 -8.25
CA GLY A 66 3.02 0.41 -8.66
C GLY A 66 3.22 0.99 -10.03
N SER A 67 2.13 1.26 -10.71
CA SER A 67 2.11 1.79 -12.08
C SER A 67 1.33 3.09 -12.15
N SER A 68 1.82 4.03 -12.96
CA SER A 68 0.99 5.15 -13.43
C SER A 68 0.19 4.67 -14.63
N ILE A 69 -1.12 4.65 -14.49
CA ILE A 69 -2.06 4.11 -15.51
C ILE A 69 -2.73 5.19 -16.36
N GLY A 70 -2.21 6.44 -16.26
CA GLY A 70 -2.72 7.58 -16.99
C GLY A 70 -3.78 8.38 -16.24
N GLY A 71 -4.04 9.61 -16.68
CA GLY A 71 -5.05 10.49 -16.07
C GLY A 71 -4.81 10.85 -14.59
N GLY A 72 -3.54 10.85 -14.16
CA GLY A 72 -3.19 11.09 -12.75
C GLY A 72 -3.52 9.91 -11.82
N GLN A 73 -3.86 8.75 -12.38
CA GLN A 73 -4.21 7.56 -11.59
C GLN A 73 -2.99 6.65 -11.40
N VAL A 74 -2.94 6.02 -10.24
CA VAL A 74 -1.94 5.01 -9.89
C VAL A 74 -2.63 3.70 -9.52
N LEU A 75 -1.91 2.61 -9.72
CA LEU A 75 -2.33 1.27 -9.30
C LEU A 75 -1.16 0.55 -8.67
N VAL A 76 -1.23 0.26 -7.39
CA VAL A 76 -0.28 -0.62 -6.70
C VAL A 76 -0.76 -2.06 -6.89
N THR A 77 0.12 -2.90 -7.40
CA THR A 77 -0.18 -4.30 -7.78
C THR A 77 0.54 -5.33 -6.92
N SER A 78 1.56 -4.92 -6.15
CA SER A 78 2.25 -5.82 -5.22
C SER A 78 2.78 -5.04 -4.01
N ILE A 79 2.67 -5.65 -2.84
CA ILE A 79 3.31 -5.20 -1.60
C ILE A 79 3.96 -6.42 -0.94
N ASP A 80 5.28 -6.36 -0.70
CA ASP A 80 6.09 -7.44 -0.13
C ASP A 80 5.87 -8.80 -0.82
N GLY A 81 5.76 -8.77 -2.16
CA GLY A 81 5.52 -9.96 -2.98
C GLY A 81 4.08 -10.47 -2.98
N ALA A 82 3.19 -9.93 -2.15
CA ALA A 82 1.78 -10.27 -2.17
C ALA A 82 1.03 -9.46 -3.22
N ALA A 83 0.19 -10.12 -4.03
CA ALA A 83 -0.67 -9.45 -4.99
C ALA A 83 -1.71 -8.58 -4.27
N VAL A 84 -1.86 -7.35 -4.73
CA VAL A 84 -2.84 -6.38 -4.24
C VAL A 84 -3.41 -5.59 -5.42
N GLU A 85 -4.46 -4.84 -5.18
CA GLU A 85 -4.99 -3.86 -6.12
C GLU A 85 -5.45 -2.64 -5.33
N LEU A 86 -4.64 -1.58 -5.37
CA LEU A 86 -4.83 -0.34 -4.60
C LEU A 86 -4.71 0.88 -5.50
N SER A 87 -5.75 1.71 -5.51
CA SER A 87 -5.75 2.97 -6.28
C SER A 87 -5.21 4.17 -5.50
N GLY A 88 -5.15 4.11 -4.18
CA GLY A 88 -4.78 5.22 -3.32
C GLY A 88 -5.86 6.31 -3.17
N LYS A 89 -7.03 6.13 -3.77
CA LYS A 89 -8.14 7.10 -3.71
C LYS A 89 -8.88 7.09 -2.38
N LEU A 90 -8.93 5.93 -1.74
CA LEU A 90 -9.61 5.73 -0.46
C LEU A 90 -8.62 5.21 0.58
N PRO A 91 -8.88 5.49 1.87
CA PRO A 91 -8.15 4.81 2.94
C PRO A 91 -8.36 3.30 2.84
N ALA A 92 -7.32 2.53 3.06
CA ALA A 92 -7.39 1.08 2.93
C ALA A 92 -6.75 0.36 4.12
N ILE A 93 -7.26 -0.83 4.40
CA ILE A 93 -6.64 -1.81 5.28
C ILE A 93 -6.07 -2.92 4.41
N LEU A 94 -4.80 -3.24 4.61
CA LEU A 94 -4.14 -4.39 4.03
C LEU A 94 -3.90 -5.42 5.12
N THR A 95 -4.44 -6.63 4.95
CA THR A 95 -4.20 -7.75 5.87
C THR A 95 -3.39 -8.84 5.20
N LEU A 96 -2.50 -9.48 5.95
CA LEU A 96 -1.98 -10.80 5.65
C LEU A 96 -2.58 -11.77 6.67
N HIS A 97 -3.24 -12.82 6.20
CA HIS A 97 -3.98 -13.74 7.06
C HIS A 97 -3.95 -15.18 6.54
N LYS A 98 -4.27 -16.12 7.39
CA LYS A 98 -4.47 -17.51 6.98
C LYS A 98 -5.81 -17.67 6.26
N ASP A 99 -5.79 -18.29 5.07
CA ASP A 99 -7.00 -18.52 4.26
C ASP A 99 -7.90 -19.58 4.93
N LYS A 100 -8.87 -19.12 5.70
CA LYS A 100 -9.84 -19.95 6.42
C LYS A 100 -11.27 -19.44 6.18
N PRO A 101 -12.27 -20.31 6.20
CA PRO A 101 -13.66 -19.88 6.23
C PRO A 101 -13.93 -18.95 7.42
N GLY A 102 -14.74 -17.91 7.19
CA GLY A 102 -15.15 -16.96 8.22
C GLY A 102 -14.26 -15.73 8.39
N VAL A 103 -13.05 -15.69 7.85
CA VAL A 103 -12.13 -14.54 7.99
C VAL A 103 -12.75 -13.25 7.48
N ILE A 104 -13.35 -13.27 6.30
CA ILE A 104 -14.02 -12.09 5.70
C ILE A 104 -15.15 -11.62 6.62
N SER A 105 -15.95 -12.56 7.15
CA SER A 105 -17.04 -12.24 8.07
C SER A 105 -16.55 -11.58 9.35
N LEU A 106 -15.49 -12.10 9.95
CA LEU A 106 -14.90 -11.52 11.16
C LEU A 106 -14.44 -10.08 10.95
N VAL A 107 -13.71 -9.85 9.86
CA VAL A 107 -13.18 -8.51 9.54
C VAL A 107 -14.31 -7.54 9.20
N SER A 108 -15.23 -7.93 8.33
CA SER A 108 -16.36 -7.07 7.95
C SER A 108 -17.28 -6.76 9.12
N SER A 109 -17.50 -7.71 10.03
CA SER A 109 -18.27 -7.49 11.26
C SER A 109 -17.58 -6.52 12.21
N ALA A 110 -16.25 -6.62 12.37
CA ALA A 110 -15.48 -5.68 13.19
C ALA A 110 -15.59 -4.24 12.65
N LEU A 111 -15.48 -4.07 11.34
CA LEU A 111 -15.62 -2.76 10.69
C LEU A 111 -17.06 -2.22 10.81
N ALA A 112 -18.05 -3.07 10.55
CA ALA A 112 -19.45 -2.70 10.63
C ALA A 112 -19.84 -2.28 12.07
N SER A 113 -19.35 -2.99 13.09
CA SER A 113 -19.59 -2.65 14.51
C SER A 113 -19.01 -1.29 14.90
N ALA A 114 -17.99 -0.83 14.18
CA ALA A 114 -17.38 0.49 14.35
C ALA A 114 -18.02 1.57 13.44
N GLY A 115 -19.07 1.25 12.69
CA GLY A 115 -19.72 2.16 11.76
C GLY A 115 -18.90 2.49 10.52
N ILE A 116 -17.93 1.64 10.16
CA ILE A 116 -17.06 1.85 9.01
C ILE A 116 -17.66 1.16 7.80
N ASN A 117 -17.94 1.96 6.76
CA ASN A 117 -18.44 1.44 5.50
C ASN A 117 -17.29 0.97 4.60
N ILE A 118 -17.48 -0.22 4.02
CA ILE A 118 -16.55 -0.82 3.07
C ILE A 118 -16.97 -0.41 1.67
N ALA A 119 -16.11 0.35 0.98
CA ALA A 119 -16.32 0.77 -0.40
C ALA A 119 -15.90 -0.31 -1.40
N GLY A 120 -14.87 -1.07 -1.07
CA GLY A 120 -14.36 -2.17 -1.88
C GLY A 120 -13.59 -3.18 -1.04
N MET A 121 -13.64 -4.43 -1.45
CA MET A 121 -12.88 -5.50 -0.81
C MET A 121 -12.40 -6.48 -1.87
N ARG A 122 -11.12 -6.86 -1.78
CA ARG A 122 -10.52 -7.88 -2.64
C ARG A 122 -9.66 -8.83 -1.81
N VAL A 123 -9.72 -10.10 -2.13
CA VAL A 123 -8.92 -11.15 -1.49
C VAL A 123 -8.07 -11.84 -2.55
N PHE A 124 -6.78 -11.92 -2.28
CA PHE A 124 -5.80 -12.57 -3.15
C PHE A 124 -5.17 -13.73 -2.38
N ARG A 125 -5.10 -14.89 -3.00
CA ARG A 125 -4.42 -16.06 -2.46
C ARG A 125 -3.64 -16.79 -3.56
N ALA A 126 -2.46 -17.29 -3.23
CA ALA A 126 -1.71 -18.15 -4.11
C ALA A 126 -2.24 -19.61 -4.07
N ASN A 127 -2.53 -20.09 -2.84
CA ASN A 127 -2.97 -21.48 -2.60
C ASN A 127 -4.11 -21.51 -1.58
N LYS A 128 -5.07 -22.42 -1.78
CA LYS A 128 -6.15 -22.68 -0.84
C LYS A 128 -5.60 -23.11 0.52
N GLY A 129 -6.07 -22.47 1.59
CA GLY A 129 -5.66 -22.78 2.97
C GLY A 129 -4.27 -22.26 3.36
N GLY A 130 -3.55 -21.60 2.45
CA GLY A 130 -2.28 -20.95 2.72
C GLY A 130 -2.45 -19.54 3.29
N LEU A 131 -1.53 -18.63 2.90
CA LEU A 131 -1.65 -17.22 3.20
C LEU A 131 -2.49 -16.51 2.13
N ALA A 132 -3.28 -15.56 2.57
CA ALA A 132 -4.05 -14.67 1.72
C ALA A 132 -3.83 -13.21 2.14
N THR A 133 -3.96 -12.33 1.18
CA THR A 133 -3.97 -10.88 1.37
C THR A 133 -5.38 -10.37 1.16
N MET A 134 -5.85 -9.47 2.01
CA MET A 134 -7.12 -8.79 1.82
C MET A 134 -6.88 -7.29 1.78
N VAL A 135 -7.36 -6.64 0.75
CA VAL A 135 -7.41 -5.18 0.61
C VAL A 135 -8.83 -4.72 0.85
N ILE A 136 -9.02 -3.82 1.80
CA ILE A 136 -10.32 -3.27 2.17
C ILE A 136 -10.25 -1.75 2.03
N GLU A 137 -10.90 -1.19 1.04
CA GLU A 137 -11.05 0.25 0.88
C GLU A 137 -12.27 0.72 1.66
N CYS A 138 -12.11 1.75 2.47
CA CYS A 138 -13.15 2.29 3.36
C CYS A 138 -13.51 3.72 2.96
N ASP A 139 -14.77 4.13 3.18
CA ASP A 139 -15.21 5.49 2.90
C ASP A 139 -14.58 6.52 3.84
N GLN A 140 -14.15 6.10 5.02
CA GLN A 140 -13.53 6.97 6.03
C GLN A 140 -12.24 6.37 6.56
N VAL A 141 -11.43 7.24 7.18
CA VAL A 141 -10.23 6.82 7.90
C VAL A 141 -10.61 5.87 9.04
N VAL A 142 -9.97 4.72 9.09
CA VAL A 142 -10.21 3.72 10.13
C VAL A 142 -9.42 4.09 11.39
N PRO A 143 -10.08 4.27 12.55
CA PRO A 143 -9.38 4.59 13.80
C PRO A 143 -8.41 3.47 14.23
N GLU A 144 -7.30 3.86 14.84
CA GLU A 144 -6.27 2.93 15.30
C GLU A 144 -6.81 1.81 16.23
N PRO A 145 -7.75 2.06 17.16
CA PRO A 145 -8.35 0.98 17.96
C PRO A 145 -9.02 -0.09 17.13
N ILE A 146 -9.62 0.26 16.00
CA ILE A 146 -10.28 -0.69 15.09
C ILE A 146 -9.25 -1.47 14.28
N ILE A 147 -8.17 -0.82 13.84
CA ILE A 147 -7.04 -1.51 13.21
C ILE A 147 -6.46 -2.56 14.16
N ASN A 148 -6.27 -2.20 15.43
CA ASN A 148 -5.77 -3.11 16.46
C ASN A 148 -6.75 -4.26 16.75
N LEU A 149 -8.06 -3.98 16.72
CA LEU A 149 -9.09 -5.01 16.87
C LEU A 149 -9.01 -6.03 15.74
N VAL A 150 -8.89 -5.57 14.48
CA VAL A 150 -8.73 -6.45 13.32
C VAL A 150 -7.42 -7.23 13.42
N ALA A 151 -6.32 -6.60 13.82
CA ALA A 151 -5.02 -7.25 13.99
C ALA A 151 -5.01 -8.34 15.07
N ALA A 152 -5.88 -8.23 16.08
CA ALA A 152 -6.03 -9.21 17.16
C ALA A 152 -6.88 -10.43 16.77
N LEU A 153 -7.55 -10.43 15.62
CA LEU A 153 -8.31 -11.59 15.16
C LEU A 153 -7.36 -12.77 14.90
N GLU A 154 -7.73 -13.97 15.35
CA GLU A 154 -6.88 -15.17 15.31
C GLU A 154 -6.26 -15.47 13.94
N PRO A 155 -6.95 -15.32 12.79
CA PRO A 155 -6.34 -15.62 11.49
C PRO A 155 -5.33 -14.58 11.00
N MET A 156 -5.25 -13.41 11.63
CA MET A 156 -4.39 -12.30 11.17
C MET A 156 -2.92 -12.55 11.52
N GLN A 157 -2.03 -12.31 10.55
CA GLN A 157 -0.58 -12.27 10.74
C GLN A 157 -0.05 -10.85 10.75
N SER A 158 -0.59 -9.99 9.88
CA SER A 158 -0.29 -8.57 9.89
C SER A 158 -1.46 -7.75 9.37
N VAL A 159 -1.58 -6.52 9.86
CA VAL A 159 -2.56 -5.53 9.40
C VAL A 159 -1.84 -4.20 9.26
N ARG A 160 -1.98 -3.58 8.09
CA ARG A 160 -1.44 -2.25 7.78
C ARG A 160 -2.58 -1.33 7.38
N PHE A 161 -2.54 -0.11 7.88
CA PHE A 161 -3.43 0.94 7.43
C PHE A 161 -2.72 1.82 6.40
N ILE A 162 -3.36 2.06 5.27
CA ILE A 162 -2.85 2.87 4.17
C ILE A 162 -3.77 4.08 4.05
N ARG A 163 -3.22 5.26 4.29
CA ARG A 163 -3.95 6.51 4.09
C ARG A 163 -4.09 6.79 2.60
N ASN A 164 -5.23 7.37 2.22
CA ASN A 164 -5.38 7.92 0.88
C ASN A 164 -4.44 9.11 0.69
N VAL A 165 -3.96 9.26 -0.53
CA VAL A 165 -3.01 10.33 -0.93
C VAL A 165 -3.56 11.21 -2.05
N LEU A 166 -4.79 10.94 -2.48
CA LEU A 166 -5.49 11.66 -3.56
C LEU A 166 -6.75 12.31 -3.04
#